data_963ac8b120a405b3340c8cef0673c82f
#
_entry.id   963ac8b120a405b3340c8cef0673c82f
#
_cell.length_a   1.000
_cell.length_b   1.000
_cell.length_c   1.000
_cell.angle_alpha   90.00
_cell.angle_beta   90.00
_cell.angle_gamma   90.00
#
_symmetry.space_group_name_H-M   'P 1'
#
loop_
_entity.id
_entity.type
_entity.pdbx_description
1 polymer ?
#
loop_
_entity_poly.entity_id
_entity_poly.type
_entity_poly.pdbx_seq_one_letter_code
_entity_poly.pdbx_strand_id
1 'polypeptide(L)'
;MIEFKNQQLVVSGKIDYDNAEEYYQEGLAILQTKIELPAVVDLSQLEHGSTLALAVFVRLLRQTPNSNGLKFKSVPAKMMNIIQACHLESDLQLLD
;
A
#
# COMPACT_ATOMS: atom_id res chain seq x y z
N MET A 1 -7.62 -7.15 4.20
CA MET A 1 -7.68 -6.43 5.49
C MET A 1 -6.39 -5.65 5.71
N ILE A 2 -6.51 -4.42 6.20
CA ILE A 2 -5.34 -3.63 6.58
C ILE A 2 -5.39 -3.42 8.09
N GLU A 3 -4.31 -3.79 8.77
CA GLU A 3 -4.20 -3.63 10.21
C GLU A 3 -2.95 -2.83 10.55
N PHE A 4 -3.00 -2.09 11.64
CA PHE A 4 -1.85 -1.33 12.11
C PHE A 4 -1.19 -2.12 13.24
N LYS A 5 0.00 -2.68 12.97
CA LYS A 5 0.74 -3.51 13.91
C LYS A 5 2.21 -3.14 13.88
N ASN A 6 2.84 -3.06 15.04
CA ASN A 6 4.28 -2.77 15.15
C ASN A 6 4.70 -1.53 14.35
N GLN A 7 3.85 -0.51 14.38
CA GLN A 7 4.05 0.76 13.66
C GLN A 7 4.05 0.59 12.14
N GLN A 8 3.43 -0.48 11.62
CA GLN A 8 3.33 -0.73 10.20
C GLN A 8 1.89 -1.04 9.81
N LEU A 9 1.53 -0.68 8.57
CA LEU A 9 0.26 -1.09 7.99
C LEU A 9 0.49 -2.48 7.36
N VAL A 10 -0.13 -3.50 7.94
CA VAL A 10 0.00 -4.86 7.43
C VAL A 10 -1.21 -5.18 6.58
N VAL A 11 -0.98 -5.44 5.29
CA VAL A 11 -2.04 -5.73 4.32
C VAL A 11 -2.11 -7.22 4.10
N SER A 12 -3.27 -7.81 4.31
CA SER A 12 -3.48 -9.24 4.11
C SER A 12 -4.69 -9.49 3.23
N GLY A 13 -4.74 -10.67 2.63
CA GLY A 13 -5.86 -11.07 1.79
C GLY A 13 -5.71 -10.62 0.35
N LYS A 14 -6.80 -10.69 -0.40
CA LYS A 14 -6.83 -10.40 -1.81
C LYS A 14 -7.70 -9.17 -2.08
N ILE A 15 -7.16 -8.20 -2.80
CA ILE A 15 -7.91 -7.00 -3.18
C ILE A 15 -8.53 -7.23 -4.55
N ASP A 16 -9.85 -7.10 -4.65
CA ASP A 16 -10.59 -7.27 -5.90
C ASP A 16 -11.61 -6.13 -6.05
N TYR A 17 -12.40 -6.16 -7.12
CA TYR A 17 -13.36 -5.08 -7.40
C TYR A 17 -14.41 -4.93 -6.31
N ASP A 18 -14.74 -6.02 -5.62
CA ASP A 18 -15.79 -5.97 -4.62
C ASP A 18 -15.31 -5.36 -3.31
N ASN A 19 -14.02 -5.45 -3.00
CA ASN A 19 -13.50 -5.00 -1.71
C ASN A 19 -12.45 -3.89 -1.80
N ALA A 20 -12.10 -3.43 -3.01
CA ALA A 20 -11.04 -2.44 -3.17
C ALA A 20 -11.34 -1.16 -2.39
N GLU A 21 -12.57 -0.66 -2.45
CA GLU A 21 -12.94 0.55 -1.73
C GLU A 21 -12.87 0.34 -0.22
N GLU A 22 -13.25 -0.83 0.25
CA GLU A 22 -13.17 -1.18 1.66
C GLU A 22 -11.71 -1.17 2.15
N TYR A 23 -10.80 -1.76 1.37
CA TYR A 23 -9.37 -1.69 1.69
C TYR A 23 -8.87 -0.25 1.75
N TYR A 24 -9.29 0.56 0.78
CA TYR A 24 -8.90 1.97 0.77
C TYR A 24 -9.39 2.68 2.04
N GLN A 25 -10.64 2.46 2.42
CA GLN A 25 -11.20 3.10 3.61
C GLN A 25 -10.51 2.63 4.89
N GLU A 26 -10.15 1.35 4.97
CA GLU A 26 -9.40 0.83 6.11
C GLU A 26 -8.04 1.53 6.24
N GLY A 27 -7.32 1.65 5.13
CA GLY A 27 -6.03 2.32 5.13
C GLY A 27 -6.15 3.79 5.45
N LEU A 28 -7.16 4.46 4.87
CA LEU A 28 -7.39 5.88 5.11
C LEU A 28 -7.68 6.15 6.58
N ALA A 29 -8.50 5.30 7.21
CA ALA A 29 -8.81 5.45 8.63
C ALA A 29 -7.55 5.39 9.49
N ILE A 30 -6.63 4.49 9.16
CA ILE A 30 -5.35 4.40 9.87
C ILE A 30 -4.52 5.67 9.65
N LEU A 31 -4.46 6.16 8.41
CA LEU A 31 -3.69 7.35 8.10
C LEU A 31 -4.24 8.61 8.75
N GLN A 32 -5.54 8.62 9.06
CA GLN A 32 -6.16 9.76 9.72
C GLN A 32 -5.97 9.74 11.24
N THR A 33 -5.45 8.64 11.78
CA THR A 33 -5.09 8.61 13.19
C THR A 33 -3.72 9.26 13.38
N LYS A 34 -3.27 9.35 14.63
CA LYS A 34 -1.98 10.01 14.91
C LYS A 34 -0.83 9.04 14.73
N ILE A 35 -0.61 8.61 13.49
CA ILE A 35 0.54 7.76 13.19
C ILE A 35 1.67 8.64 12.67
N GLU A 36 2.89 8.17 12.89
CA GLU A 36 4.07 8.88 12.39
C GLU A 36 4.29 8.55 10.93
N LEU A 37 4.51 9.58 10.12
CA LEU A 37 4.85 9.42 8.71
C LEU A 37 6.33 9.75 8.52
N PRO A 38 7.00 9.08 7.60
CA PRO A 38 6.48 8.04 6.71
C PRO A 38 6.23 6.72 7.44
N ALA A 39 5.15 6.05 7.07
CA ALA A 39 4.78 4.76 7.62
C ALA A 39 5.15 3.64 6.65
N VAL A 40 5.47 2.47 7.20
CA VAL A 40 5.79 1.30 6.38
C VAL A 40 4.52 0.51 6.10
N VAL A 41 4.32 0.13 4.85
CA VAL A 41 3.24 -0.75 4.43
C VAL A 41 3.85 -2.12 4.14
N ASP A 42 3.47 -3.11 4.93
CA ASP A 42 3.99 -4.47 4.80
C ASP A 42 3.06 -5.29 3.91
N LEU A 43 3.55 -5.72 2.77
CA LEU A 43 2.77 -6.46 1.77
C LEU A 43 3.10 -7.95 1.77
N SER A 44 3.81 -8.43 2.78
CA SER A 44 4.22 -9.84 2.81
C SER A 44 3.03 -10.81 2.87
N GLN A 45 1.88 -10.37 3.35
CA GLN A 45 0.69 -11.20 3.47
C GLN A 45 -0.37 -10.89 2.41
N LEU A 46 -0.05 -10.03 1.46
CA LEU A 46 -0.95 -9.73 0.37
C LEU A 46 -0.98 -10.87 -0.63
N GLU A 47 -2.19 -11.34 -0.96
CA GLU A 47 -2.37 -12.36 -1.99
C GLU A 47 -2.59 -11.67 -3.33
N HIS A 48 -1.96 -12.21 -4.38
CA HIS A 48 -2.16 -11.74 -5.75
C HIS A 48 -1.92 -10.23 -5.92
N GLY A 49 -0.65 -9.82 -5.98
CA GLY A 49 -0.28 -8.42 -6.18
C GLY A 49 -0.78 -7.87 -7.52
N SER A 50 -2.03 -7.48 -7.57
CA SER A 50 -2.70 -7.05 -8.80
C SER A 50 -2.54 -5.56 -9.06
N THR A 51 -2.88 -5.15 -10.28
CA THR A 51 -2.93 -3.73 -10.64
C THR A 51 -3.94 -2.97 -9.76
N LEU A 52 -5.04 -3.63 -9.43
CA LEU A 52 -6.06 -3.01 -8.58
C LEU A 52 -5.54 -2.78 -7.16
N ALA A 53 -4.79 -3.74 -6.61
CA ALA A 53 -4.17 -3.56 -5.31
C ALA A 53 -3.19 -2.39 -5.33
N LEU A 54 -2.37 -2.30 -6.39
CA LEU A 54 -1.45 -1.19 -6.53
C LEU A 54 -2.18 0.14 -6.60
N ALA A 55 -3.32 0.19 -7.31
CA ALA A 55 -4.11 1.42 -7.41
C ALA A 55 -4.60 1.88 -6.03
N VAL A 56 -5.02 0.95 -5.17
CA VAL A 56 -5.43 1.28 -3.81
C VAL A 56 -4.28 1.92 -3.05
N PHE A 57 -3.08 1.35 -3.14
CA PHE A 57 -1.92 1.87 -2.42
C PHE A 57 -1.49 3.24 -2.95
N VAL A 58 -1.58 3.46 -4.26
CA VAL A 58 -1.27 4.78 -4.84
C VAL A 58 -2.28 5.82 -4.34
N ARG A 59 -3.55 5.46 -4.25
CA ARG A 59 -4.57 6.37 -3.71
C ARG A 59 -4.24 6.74 -2.26
N LEU A 60 -3.84 5.77 -1.45
CA LEU A 60 -3.46 6.02 -0.06
C LEU A 60 -2.22 6.93 0.02
N LEU A 61 -1.23 6.66 -0.82
CA LEU A 61 -0.02 7.47 -0.85
C LEU A 61 -0.33 8.94 -1.14
N ARG A 62 -1.28 9.19 -2.04
CA ARG A 62 -1.65 10.55 -2.40
C ARG A 62 -2.35 11.31 -1.27
N GLN A 63 -2.80 10.60 -0.24
CA GLN A 63 -3.41 11.22 0.93
C GLN A 63 -2.36 11.63 1.98
N THR A 64 -1.09 11.35 1.74
CA THR A 64 -0.01 11.74 2.64
C THR A 64 0.64 13.03 2.13
N PRO A 65 1.31 13.80 3.02
CA PRO A 65 1.98 15.03 2.60
C PRO A 65 3.00 14.78 1.50
N ASN A 66 2.92 15.56 0.43
CA ASN A 66 3.81 15.47 -0.73
C ASN A 66 3.79 14.09 -1.40
N SER A 67 2.75 13.30 -1.16
CA SER A 67 2.60 11.95 -1.71
C SER A 67 3.82 11.07 -1.43
N ASN A 68 4.44 11.22 -0.25
CA ASN A 68 5.63 10.44 0.08
C ASN A 68 5.62 9.91 1.50
N GLY A 69 4.44 9.80 2.10
CA GLY A 69 4.32 9.34 3.49
C GLY A 69 4.25 7.84 3.68
N LEU A 70 4.40 7.03 2.63
CA LEU A 70 4.34 5.58 2.73
C LEU A 70 5.58 4.95 2.10
N LYS A 71 6.10 3.92 2.76
CA LYS A 71 7.19 3.10 2.23
C LYS A 71 6.68 1.67 2.16
N PHE A 72 6.90 1.00 1.04
CA PHE A 72 6.35 -0.34 0.79
C PHE A 72 7.42 -1.40 0.97
N LYS A 73 7.10 -2.41 1.77
CA LYS A 73 8.02 -3.48 2.14
C LYS A 73 7.46 -4.83 1.68
N SER A 74 8.33 -5.72 1.26
CA SER A 74 7.96 -7.08 0.84
C SER A 74 6.96 -7.07 -0.32
N VAL A 75 7.23 -6.23 -1.31
CA VAL A 75 6.36 -6.09 -2.48
C VAL A 75 6.35 -7.40 -3.25
N PRO A 76 5.15 -8.00 -3.54
CA PRO A 76 5.10 -9.23 -4.32
C PRO A 76 5.72 -9.05 -5.70
N ALA A 77 6.37 -10.11 -6.20
CA ALA A 77 7.07 -10.05 -7.48
C ALA A 77 6.16 -9.59 -8.62
N LYS A 78 4.92 -10.07 -8.63
CA LYS A 78 3.96 -9.68 -9.67
C LYS A 78 3.68 -8.18 -9.62
N MET A 79 3.51 -7.64 -8.41
CA MET A 79 3.27 -6.20 -8.26
C MET A 79 4.52 -5.40 -8.63
N MET A 80 5.70 -5.91 -8.28
CA MET A 80 6.94 -5.25 -8.67
C MET A 80 7.07 -5.14 -10.18
N ASN A 81 6.68 -6.19 -10.92
CA ASN A 81 6.68 -6.15 -12.38
C ASN A 81 5.73 -5.08 -12.91
N ILE A 82 4.56 -4.93 -12.28
CA ILE A 82 3.59 -3.91 -12.67
C ILE A 82 4.16 -2.52 -12.41
N ILE A 83 4.77 -2.33 -11.24
CA ILE A 83 5.40 -1.05 -10.89
C ILE A 83 6.45 -0.66 -11.91
N GLN A 84 7.29 -1.61 -12.31
CA GLN A 84 8.34 -1.37 -13.29
C GLN A 84 7.76 -1.08 -14.67
N ALA A 85 6.73 -1.83 -15.08
CA ALA A 85 6.10 -1.64 -16.38
C ALA A 85 5.43 -0.27 -16.48
N CYS A 86 4.93 0.26 -15.37
CA CYS A 86 4.28 1.57 -15.33
C CYS A 86 5.25 2.71 -15.01
N HIS A 87 6.54 2.41 -14.87
CA HIS A 87 7.57 3.40 -14.54
C HIS A 87 7.29 4.13 -13.24
N LEU A 88 6.84 3.39 -12.22
CA LEU A 88 6.48 3.98 -10.91
C LEU A 88 7.57 3.78 -9.86
N GLU A 89 8.71 3.18 -10.20
CA GLU A 89 9.76 2.89 -9.21
C GLU A 89 10.27 4.15 -8.51
N SER A 90 10.32 5.25 -9.23
CA SER A 90 10.80 6.50 -8.64
C SER A 90 9.72 7.25 -7.89
N ASP A 91 8.45 6.90 -8.11
CA ASP A 91 7.32 7.56 -7.43
C ASP A 91 6.97 6.87 -6.12
N LEU A 92 7.36 5.61 -5.97
CA LEU A 92 7.06 4.81 -4.79
C LEU A 92 8.35 4.54 -4.03
N GLN A 93 8.29 4.68 -2.70
CA GLN A 93 9.44 4.34 -1.87
C GLN A 93 9.36 2.85 -1.54
N LEU A 94 10.24 2.09 -2.16
CA LEU A 94 10.26 0.63 -2.02
C LEU A 94 11.38 0.22 -1.09
N LEU A 95 11.06 -0.59 -0.09
CA LEU A 95 12.04 -1.18 0.82
C LEU A 95 12.26 -2.61 0.34
N ASP A 96 13.34 -2.86 -0.32
CA ASP A 96 13.76 -4.15 -0.89
C ASP A 96 12.80 -5.33 -0.76
#